data_6d8305b43c569cbde2b339bdae17ff5c
#
_entry.id   6d8305b43c569cbde2b339bdae17ff5c
#
_cell.length_a   1.000
_cell.length_b   1.000
_cell.length_c   1.000
_cell.angle_alpha   90.00
_cell.angle_beta   90.00
_cell.angle_gamma   90.00
#
_symmetry.space_group_name_H-M   'P 1'
#
loop_
_entity.id
_entity.type
_entity.pdbx_description
1 polymer ?
#
loop_
_entity_poly.entity_id
_entity_poly.type
_entity_poly.pdbx_seq_one_letter_code
_entity_poly.pdbx_strand_id
1 'polypeptide(L)'
;ILKRMKQKDFARRVNREQIGLCEEIGVDLADFAELSLKAMQGIKSLQNHNVPVSVRVTIHKHNVRDLEDVAELLLEDIKLPNFSTNAAAYMGLCRQNTEQVQLTAEDRTLAMETLLQLTKKYSGRIIATAGPLAEGRDWLEMEKSLREGQEPINGRGYLTGCNGPMETLAVRADGIMVPCGQMSHIELGRINRDNLQEVWQEHSELKRLRERHRISLSEFEFCHGCEYIDYCTGNCPALAYTILGKENHPSPDACLKRFLEAGGRLPEAVR
;
A
#
# COMPACT_ATOMS: atom_id res chain seq x y z
N ILE A 1 15.35 -16.25 -23.81
CA ILE A 1 14.45 -15.08 -23.94
C ILE A 1 15.21 -13.79 -23.56
N LEU A 2 15.95 -13.74 -22.45
CA LEU A 2 16.74 -12.55 -22.03
C LEU A 2 17.81 -12.13 -23.06
N LYS A 3 18.40 -13.06 -23.82
CA LYS A 3 19.33 -12.72 -24.92
C LYS A 3 18.66 -12.02 -26.11
N ARG A 4 17.31 -12.03 -26.21
CA ARG A 4 16.53 -11.36 -27.26
C ARG A 4 15.86 -10.05 -26.83
N MET A 5 15.76 -9.75 -25.54
CA MET A 5 15.45 -8.38 -25.10
C MET A 5 16.69 -7.53 -25.32
N LYS A 6 16.82 -6.99 -26.52
CA LYS A 6 17.87 -6.02 -26.84
C LYS A 6 17.65 -4.80 -25.94
N GLN A 7 18.73 -4.16 -25.47
CA GLN A 7 18.70 -2.88 -24.78
C GLN A 7 17.70 -1.86 -25.38
N LYS A 8 17.46 -1.96 -26.70
CA LYS A 8 16.48 -1.17 -27.43
C LYS A 8 15.01 -1.41 -27.04
N ASP A 9 14.65 -2.62 -26.62
CA ASP A 9 13.24 -2.92 -26.26
C ASP A 9 12.94 -2.53 -24.81
N PHE A 10 13.93 -2.55 -23.95
CA PHE A 10 13.83 -1.97 -22.61
C PHE A 10 13.75 -0.43 -22.68
N ALA A 11 14.62 0.20 -23.46
CA ALA A 11 14.61 1.65 -23.67
C ALA A 11 13.29 2.18 -24.30
N ARG A 12 12.56 1.34 -25.05
CA ARG A 12 11.22 1.69 -25.58
C ARG A 12 10.13 1.65 -24.51
N ARG A 13 10.31 0.86 -23.45
CA ARG A 13 9.36 0.74 -22.32
C ARG A 13 9.64 1.72 -21.18
N VAL A 14 10.83 2.34 -21.16
CA VAL A 14 11.15 3.44 -20.24
C VAL A 14 10.52 4.71 -20.81
N ASN A 15 9.50 5.23 -20.13
CA ASN A 15 8.80 6.42 -20.61
C ASN A 15 9.63 7.70 -20.41
N ARG A 16 9.22 8.80 -21.06
CA ARG A 16 9.92 10.09 -20.99
C ARG A 16 10.03 10.65 -19.57
N GLU A 17 9.03 10.36 -18.72
CA GLU A 17 9.02 10.80 -17.31
C GLU A 17 10.09 10.09 -16.50
N GLN A 18 10.30 8.79 -16.74
CA GLN A 18 11.37 8.02 -16.07
C GLN A 18 12.76 8.48 -16.52
N ILE A 19 12.91 8.83 -17.79
CA ILE A 19 14.16 9.43 -18.30
C ILE A 19 14.42 10.76 -17.62
N GLY A 20 13.43 11.65 -17.55
CA GLY A 20 13.53 12.94 -16.88
C GLY A 20 13.85 12.81 -15.39
N LEU A 21 13.26 11.81 -14.71
CA LEU A 21 13.56 11.52 -13.30
C LEU A 21 15.02 11.08 -13.10
N CYS A 22 15.54 10.20 -13.95
CA CYS A 22 16.96 9.80 -13.88
C CYS A 22 17.90 11.00 -14.04
N GLU A 23 17.60 11.89 -14.96
CA GLU A 23 18.36 13.14 -15.16
C GLU A 23 18.28 14.05 -13.93
N GLU A 24 17.08 14.22 -13.35
CA GLU A 24 16.85 15.08 -12.18
C GLU A 24 17.59 14.59 -10.92
N ILE A 25 17.63 13.27 -10.69
CA ILE A 25 18.29 12.66 -9.53
C ILE A 25 19.75 12.30 -9.80
N GLY A 26 20.29 12.61 -11.01
CA GLY A 26 21.68 12.36 -11.39
C GLY A 26 22.04 10.88 -11.52
N VAL A 27 21.07 10.02 -11.81
CA VAL A 27 21.28 8.59 -12.10
C VAL A 27 21.38 8.39 -13.61
N ASP A 28 22.44 7.74 -14.07
CA ASP A 28 22.58 7.37 -15.48
C ASP A 28 21.47 6.36 -15.87
N LEU A 29 20.80 6.63 -16.97
CA LEU A 29 19.76 5.77 -17.49
C LEU A 29 20.27 4.35 -17.79
N ALA A 30 21.55 4.21 -18.18
CA ALA A 30 22.19 2.92 -18.41
C ALA A 30 22.37 2.15 -17.10
N ASP A 31 22.75 2.82 -16.01
CA ASP A 31 22.87 2.22 -14.68
C ASP A 31 21.49 1.77 -14.16
N PHE A 32 20.46 2.58 -14.34
CA PHE A 32 19.09 2.22 -13.98
C PHE A 32 18.61 0.98 -14.78
N ALA A 33 18.87 0.94 -16.07
CA ALA A 33 18.54 -0.20 -16.92
C ALA A 33 19.29 -1.46 -16.50
N GLU A 34 20.56 -1.35 -16.15
CA GLU A 34 21.38 -2.46 -15.67
C GLU A 34 20.85 -3.02 -14.33
N LEU A 35 20.49 -2.16 -13.38
CA LEU A 35 19.91 -2.57 -12.09
C LEU A 35 18.58 -3.30 -12.28
N SER A 36 17.72 -2.80 -13.17
CA SER A 36 16.45 -3.45 -13.50
C SER A 36 16.64 -4.82 -14.14
N LEU A 37 17.60 -4.95 -15.05
CA LEU A 37 17.96 -6.23 -15.67
C LEU A 37 18.51 -7.22 -14.63
N LYS A 38 19.35 -6.79 -13.70
CA LYS A 38 19.87 -7.62 -12.60
C LYS A 38 18.74 -8.10 -11.68
N ALA A 39 17.79 -7.23 -11.35
CA ALA A 39 16.62 -7.62 -10.55
C ALA A 39 15.78 -8.72 -11.25
N MET A 40 15.49 -8.55 -12.54
CA MET A 40 14.78 -9.57 -13.33
C MET A 40 15.55 -10.88 -13.45
N GLN A 41 16.88 -10.83 -13.59
CA GLN A 41 17.73 -12.02 -13.60
C GLN A 41 17.70 -12.75 -12.25
N GLY A 42 17.72 -11.99 -11.15
CA GLY A 42 17.58 -12.52 -9.79
C GLY A 42 16.26 -13.26 -9.60
N ILE A 43 15.13 -12.66 -10.01
CA ILE A 43 13.82 -13.31 -9.97
C ILE A 43 13.83 -14.63 -10.75
N LYS A 44 14.32 -14.62 -11.98
CA LYS A 44 14.41 -15.83 -12.81
C LYS A 44 15.34 -16.90 -12.24
N SER A 45 16.45 -16.49 -11.63
CA SER A 45 17.34 -17.42 -10.94
C SER A 45 16.64 -18.12 -9.78
N LEU A 46 15.91 -17.38 -8.95
CA LEU A 46 15.13 -17.96 -7.86
C LEU A 46 14.04 -18.91 -8.36
N GLN A 47 13.31 -18.52 -9.41
CA GLN A 47 12.30 -19.38 -10.03
C GLN A 47 12.90 -20.70 -10.56
N ASN A 48 14.08 -20.65 -11.21
CA ASN A 48 14.76 -21.82 -11.72
C ASN A 48 15.22 -22.79 -10.62
N HIS A 49 15.39 -22.30 -9.38
CA HIS A 49 15.71 -23.10 -8.21
C HIS A 49 14.47 -23.45 -7.36
N ASN A 50 13.27 -23.26 -7.90
CA ASN A 50 11.99 -23.48 -7.21
C ASN A 50 11.84 -22.71 -5.89
N VAL A 51 12.50 -21.55 -5.77
CA VAL A 51 12.32 -20.65 -4.63
C VAL A 51 11.08 -19.78 -4.90
N PRO A 52 10.10 -19.75 -4.00
CA PRO A 52 8.93 -18.88 -4.13
C PRO A 52 9.33 -17.41 -4.18
N VAL A 53 8.87 -16.71 -5.20
CA VAL A 53 9.14 -15.27 -5.36
C VAL A 53 7.83 -14.48 -5.23
N SER A 54 7.81 -13.49 -4.37
CA SER A 54 6.74 -12.51 -4.26
C SER A 54 7.28 -11.14 -4.68
N VAL A 55 6.63 -10.52 -5.66
CA VAL A 55 6.96 -9.16 -6.10
C VAL A 55 5.90 -8.21 -5.57
N ARG A 56 6.33 -7.08 -5.04
CA ARG A 56 5.46 -5.97 -4.66
C ARG A 56 5.80 -4.73 -5.47
N VAL A 57 4.80 -4.15 -6.11
CA VAL A 57 4.90 -2.91 -6.86
C VAL A 57 4.39 -1.77 -5.99
N THR A 58 5.27 -0.83 -5.67
CA THR A 58 4.87 0.41 -4.99
C THR A 58 4.46 1.43 -6.05
N ILE A 59 3.19 1.81 -6.04
CA ILE A 59 2.63 2.75 -7.00
C ILE A 59 2.91 4.17 -6.53
N HIS A 60 3.37 5.00 -7.43
CA HIS A 60 3.67 6.41 -7.20
C HIS A 60 3.44 7.22 -8.50
N LYS A 61 3.55 8.53 -8.40
CA LYS A 61 3.27 9.47 -9.49
C LYS A 61 3.96 9.13 -10.82
N HIS A 62 5.19 8.59 -10.76
CA HIS A 62 5.98 8.31 -11.96
C HIS A 62 5.70 6.96 -12.63
N ASN A 63 4.96 6.04 -11.98
CA ASN A 63 4.64 4.73 -12.56
C ASN A 63 3.14 4.41 -12.63
N VAL A 64 2.29 5.30 -12.19
CA VAL A 64 0.84 5.09 -12.16
C VAL A 64 0.25 4.88 -13.57
N ARG A 65 0.90 5.42 -14.60
CA ARG A 65 0.48 5.27 -16.01
C ARG A 65 1.03 4.02 -16.68
N ASP A 66 1.96 3.31 -16.03
CA ASP A 66 2.64 2.13 -16.59
C ASP A 66 2.10 0.82 -16.02
N LEU A 67 0.97 0.84 -15.29
CA LEU A 67 0.45 -0.32 -14.56
C LEU A 67 0.08 -1.49 -15.47
N GLU A 68 -0.37 -1.22 -16.69
CA GLU A 68 -0.65 -2.27 -17.69
C GLU A 68 0.63 -2.95 -18.14
N ASP A 69 1.67 -2.20 -18.50
CA ASP A 69 2.97 -2.71 -18.90
C ASP A 69 3.65 -3.47 -17.78
N VAL A 70 3.52 -2.99 -16.53
CA VAL A 70 4.03 -3.68 -15.34
C VAL A 70 3.33 -5.02 -15.14
N ALA A 71 2.01 -5.08 -15.31
CA ALA A 71 1.25 -6.31 -15.17
C ALA A 71 1.62 -7.32 -16.26
N GLU A 72 1.76 -6.89 -17.52
CA GLU A 72 2.20 -7.72 -18.63
C GLU A 72 3.62 -8.26 -18.38
N LEU A 73 4.56 -7.39 -18.01
CA LEU A 73 5.94 -7.79 -17.70
C LEU A 73 6.00 -8.86 -16.61
N LEU A 74 5.30 -8.64 -15.49
CA LEU A 74 5.38 -9.54 -14.33
C LEU A 74 4.63 -10.85 -14.57
N LEU A 75 3.43 -10.80 -15.16
CA LEU A 75 2.55 -11.95 -15.28
C LEU A 75 2.74 -12.75 -16.58
N GLU A 76 3.11 -12.09 -17.69
CA GLU A 76 3.26 -12.74 -18.99
C GLU A 76 4.71 -13.01 -19.35
N ASP A 77 5.63 -12.04 -19.21
CA ASP A 77 7.03 -12.19 -19.59
C ASP A 77 7.85 -12.93 -18.52
N ILE A 78 7.75 -12.50 -17.26
CA ILE A 78 8.45 -13.11 -16.11
C ILE A 78 7.71 -14.36 -15.62
N LYS A 79 6.39 -14.44 -15.89
CA LYS A 79 5.52 -15.57 -15.52
C LYS A 79 5.41 -15.80 -14.01
N LEU A 80 5.36 -14.72 -13.24
CA LEU A 80 5.03 -14.81 -11.83
C LEU A 80 3.60 -15.35 -11.66
N PRO A 81 3.32 -16.17 -10.65
CA PRO A 81 1.96 -16.64 -10.37
C PRO A 81 1.03 -15.47 -9.99
N ASN A 82 1.55 -14.50 -9.26
CA ASN A 82 0.87 -13.27 -8.84
C ASN A 82 1.88 -12.20 -8.47
N PHE A 83 1.42 -10.97 -8.27
CA PHE A 83 2.16 -9.91 -7.60
C PHE A 83 1.22 -9.05 -6.73
N SER A 84 1.79 -8.29 -5.81
CA SER A 84 1.04 -7.39 -4.95
C SER A 84 1.34 -5.93 -5.26
N THR A 85 0.37 -5.05 -4.97
CA THR A 85 0.53 -3.61 -5.09
C THR A 85 0.30 -2.91 -3.74
N ASN A 86 0.93 -1.76 -3.58
CA ASN A 86 0.63 -0.75 -2.55
C ASN A 86 0.89 0.64 -3.16
N ALA A 87 0.76 1.71 -2.38
CA ALA A 87 1.17 3.05 -2.81
C ALA A 87 2.37 3.53 -2.00
N ALA A 88 3.10 4.49 -2.56
CA ALA A 88 4.05 5.30 -1.80
C ALA A 88 3.27 6.06 -0.72
N ALA A 89 3.65 5.83 0.53
CA ALA A 89 2.98 6.38 1.70
C ALA A 89 3.82 7.46 2.36
N TYR A 90 3.22 8.33 3.17
CA TYR A 90 3.87 9.41 3.93
C TYR A 90 4.82 8.89 5.02
N MET A 91 5.79 8.03 4.66
CA MET A 91 6.71 7.40 5.60
C MET A 91 8.13 7.40 5.05
N GLY A 92 9.12 7.45 5.95
CA GLY A 92 10.52 7.41 5.58
C GLY A 92 10.89 8.50 4.57
N LEU A 93 11.62 8.14 3.52
CA LEU A 93 12.05 9.07 2.47
C LEU A 93 10.87 9.64 1.65
N CYS A 94 9.76 8.91 1.52
CA CYS A 94 8.58 9.44 0.84
C CYS A 94 8.02 10.69 1.54
N ARG A 95 8.15 10.78 2.88
CA ARG A 95 7.73 11.97 3.63
C ARG A 95 8.54 13.22 3.26
N GLN A 96 9.81 13.04 2.91
CA GLN A 96 10.71 14.13 2.50
C GLN A 96 10.50 14.54 1.04
N ASN A 97 9.96 13.63 0.21
CA ASN A 97 9.79 13.79 -1.23
C ASN A 97 8.31 13.63 -1.64
N THR A 98 7.38 14.04 -0.79
CA THR A 98 5.95 13.80 -0.98
C THR A 98 5.43 14.35 -2.30
N GLU A 99 5.80 15.57 -2.66
CA GLU A 99 5.35 16.24 -3.91
C GLU A 99 5.80 15.49 -5.17
N GLN A 100 6.92 14.79 -5.10
CA GLN A 100 7.49 14.04 -6.22
C GLN A 100 6.90 12.65 -6.38
N VAL A 101 6.51 12.00 -5.28
CA VAL A 101 6.15 10.57 -5.32
C VAL A 101 4.69 10.28 -5.00
N GLN A 102 3.99 11.18 -4.31
CA GLN A 102 2.62 10.91 -3.88
C GLN A 102 1.64 11.01 -5.04
N LEU A 103 0.67 10.10 -5.04
CA LEU A 103 -0.46 10.14 -5.96
C LEU A 103 -1.39 11.30 -5.64
N THR A 104 -1.74 12.08 -6.66
CA THR A 104 -2.86 13.02 -6.59
C THR A 104 -4.19 12.25 -6.49
N ALA A 105 -5.30 12.95 -6.25
CA ALA A 105 -6.62 12.33 -6.28
C ALA A 105 -6.95 11.76 -7.68
N GLU A 106 -6.53 12.44 -8.76
CA GLU A 106 -6.67 11.98 -10.13
C GLU A 106 -5.83 10.73 -10.41
N ASP A 107 -4.54 10.74 -10.02
CA ASP A 107 -3.66 9.57 -10.16
C ASP A 107 -4.20 8.36 -9.37
N ARG A 108 -4.77 8.60 -8.19
CA ARG A 108 -5.37 7.54 -7.37
C ARG A 108 -6.62 6.97 -8.04
N THR A 109 -7.47 7.81 -8.64
CA THR A 109 -8.61 7.38 -9.47
C THR A 109 -8.13 6.50 -10.63
N LEU A 110 -7.16 6.97 -11.41
CA LEU A 110 -6.58 6.22 -12.52
C LEU A 110 -6.02 4.86 -12.06
N ALA A 111 -5.27 4.85 -10.96
CA ALA A 111 -4.71 3.62 -10.42
C ALA A 111 -5.80 2.60 -10.01
N MET A 112 -6.87 3.07 -9.35
CA MET A 112 -8.00 2.22 -8.96
C MET A 112 -8.68 1.60 -10.18
N GLU A 113 -9.03 2.43 -11.18
CA GLU A 113 -9.69 1.99 -12.42
C GLU A 113 -8.85 0.95 -13.15
N THR A 114 -7.57 1.28 -13.41
CA THR A 114 -6.64 0.39 -14.11
C THR A 114 -6.43 -0.92 -13.36
N LEU A 115 -6.18 -0.88 -12.05
CA LEU A 115 -5.92 -2.09 -11.27
C LEU A 115 -7.16 -2.99 -11.14
N LEU A 116 -8.35 -2.43 -11.02
CA LEU A 116 -9.58 -3.22 -11.00
C LEU A 116 -9.82 -3.92 -12.35
N GLN A 117 -9.58 -3.24 -13.47
CA GLN A 117 -9.64 -3.84 -14.81
C GLN A 117 -8.60 -4.95 -14.98
N LEU A 118 -7.35 -4.69 -14.59
CA LEU A 118 -6.26 -5.67 -14.64
C LEU A 118 -6.54 -6.89 -13.75
N THR A 119 -7.13 -6.69 -12.58
CA THR A 119 -7.52 -7.81 -11.69
C THR A 119 -8.53 -8.74 -12.37
N LYS A 120 -9.47 -8.20 -13.17
CA LYS A 120 -10.39 -9.02 -13.98
C LYS A 120 -9.64 -9.71 -15.12
N LYS A 121 -8.85 -8.96 -15.89
CA LYS A 121 -8.05 -9.50 -17.01
C LYS A 121 -7.18 -10.68 -16.57
N TYR A 122 -6.56 -10.58 -15.41
CA TYR A 122 -5.62 -11.57 -14.89
C TYR A 122 -6.22 -12.48 -13.79
N SER A 123 -7.54 -12.61 -13.73
CA SER A 123 -8.24 -13.57 -12.84
C SER A 123 -7.78 -13.51 -11.38
N GLY A 124 -7.64 -12.31 -10.82
CA GLY A 124 -7.28 -12.11 -9.42
C GLY A 124 -5.81 -12.31 -9.07
N ARG A 125 -4.91 -12.47 -10.06
CA ARG A 125 -3.46 -12.61 -9.85
C ARG A 125 -2.78 -11.33 -9.35
N ILE A 126 -3.51 -10.20 -9.30
CA ILE A 126 -3.04 -8.93 -8.74
C ILE A 126 -3.75 -8.72 -7.41
N ILE A 127 -2.98 -8.62 -6.32
CA ILE A 127 -3.48 -8.54 -4.96
C ILE A 127 -3.01 -7.25 -4.27
N ALA A 128 -3.74 -6.79 -3.27
CA ALA A 128 -3.35 -5.67 -2.44
C ALA A 128 -4.00 -5.75 -1.06
N THR A 129 -3.27 -5.30 -0.06
CA THR A 129 -3.75 -5.09 1.31
C THR A 129 -3.74 -3.61 1.70
N ALA A 130 -3.19 -2.75 0.85
CA ALA A 130 -3.13 -1.30 1.01
C ALA A 130 -2.98 -0.63 -0.37
N GLY A 131 -3.19 0.69 -0.43
CA GLY A 131 -3.07 1.50 -1.65
C GLY A 131 -4.27 1.36 -2.59
N PRO A 132 -4.17 1.90 -3.83
CA PRO A 132 -5.34 2.15 -4.69
C PRO A 132 -6.24 0.94 -4.95
N LEU A 133 -5.67 -0.25 -5.15
CA LEU A 133 -6.50 -1.44 -5.40
C LEU A 133 -7.31 -1.86 -4.16
N ALA A 134 -6.70 -1.82 -2.98
CA ALA A 134 -7.39 -2.14 -1.73
C ALA A 134 -8.42 -1.07 -1.39
N GLU A 135 -8.02 0.20 -1.48
CA GLU A 135 -8.89 1.36 -1.25
C GLU A 135 -10.08 1.35 -2.22
N GLY A 136 -9.85 1.14 -3.51
CA GLY A 136 -10.92 1.09 -4.51
C GLY A 136 -11.95 0.01 -4.22
N ARG A 137 -11.52 -1.17 -3.78
CA ARG A 137 -12.44 -2.25 -3.38
C ARG A 137 -13.23 -1.90 -2.12
N ASP A 138 -12.56 -1.40 -1.08
CA ASP A 138 -13.19 -1.03 0.18
C ASP A 138 -14.16 0.14 0.01
N TRP A 139 -13.77 1.16 -0.72
CA TRP A 139 -14.59 2.33 -0.95
C TRP A 139 -15.81 2.06 -1.85
N LEU A 140 -15.68 1.20 -2.86
CA LEU A 140 -16.82 0.74 -3.65
C LEU A 140 -17.81 -0.06 -2.81
N GLU A 141 -17.32 -0.87 -1.87
CA GLU A 141 -18.19 -1.59 -0.93
C GLU A 141 -18.89 -0.63 0.04
N MET A 142 -18.18 0.38 0.57
CA MET A 142 -18.76 1.42 1.42
C MET A 142 -19.86 2.19 0.67
N GLU A 143 -19.60 2.62 -0.55
CA GLU A 143 -20.58 3.34 -1.41
C GLU A 143 -21.80 2.48 -1.70
N LYS A 144 -21.58 1.21 -2.03
CA LYS A 144 -22.66 0.25 -2.27
C LYS A 144 -23.50 0.04 -1.02
N SER A 145 -22.89 -0.19 0.12
CA SER A 145 -23.57 -0.44 1.39
C SER A 145 -24.40 0.77 1.82
N LEU A 146 -23.84 1.97 1.67
CA LEU A 146 -24.57 3.22 1.94
C LEU A 146 -25.80 3.36 1.03
N ARG A 147 -25.62 3.18 -0.29
CA ARG A 147 -26.71 3.32 -1.26
C ARG A 147 -27.82 2.29 -1.08
N GLU A 148 -27.47 1.06 -0.71
CA GLU A 148 -28.42 -0.04 -0.52
C GLU A 148 -29.00 -0.05 0.90
N GLY A 149 -28.57 0.85 1.79
CA GLY A 149 -29.03 0.90 3.18
C GLY A 149 -28.70 -0.36 3.97
N GLN A 150 -27.55 -0.99 3.65
CA GLN A 150 -27.13 -2.21 4.33
C GLN A 150 -26.70 -1.90 5.76
N GLU A 151 -26.98 -2.81 6.68
CA GLU A 151 -26.44 -2.72 8.04
C GLU A 151 -24.92 -2.80 8.01
N PRO A 152 -24.22 -1.95 8.82
CA PRO A 152 -22.77 -1.98 8.90
C PRO A 152 -22.24 -3.34 9.31
N ILE A 153 -21.21 -3.80 8.63
CA ILE A 153 -20.49 -5.02 9.00
C ILE A 153 -19.84 -4.83 10.38
N ASN A 154 -19.82 -5.85 11.19
CA ASN A 154 -19.25 -5.83 12.53
C ASN A 154 -17.80 -5.29 12.52
N GLY A 155 -17.51 -4.31 13.38
CA GLY A 155 -16.23 -3.61 13.42
C GLY A 155 -16.10 -2.38 12.53
N ARG A 156 -17.06 -2.09 11.66
CA ARG A 156 -17.17 -0.78 10.98
C ARG A 156 -17.70 0.29 11.95
N GLY A 157 -17.38 1.54 11.70
CA GLY A 157 -17.68 2.65 12.62
C GLY A 157 -16.67 2.84 13.75
N TYR A 158 -15.61 2.04 13.79
CA TYR A 158 -14.57 2.04 14.81
C TYR A 158 -13.17 2.04 14.19
N LEU A 159 -12.13 2.30 15.02
CA LEU A 159 -10.73 2.25 14.56
C LEU A 159 -10.23 0.80 14.38
N THR A 160 -10.76 0.10 13.40
CA THR A 160 -10.49 -1.32 13.12
C THR A 160 -9.65 -1.59 11.87
N GLY A 161 -9.22 -0.55 11.14
CA GLY A 161 -8.57 -0.66 9.84
C GLY A 161 -7.22 -1.36 9.80
N CYS A 162 -6.73 -1.87 10.92
CA CYS A 162 -5.46 -2.58 10.97
C CYS A 162 -5.42 -3.64 12.07
N ASN A 163 -5.19 -4.88 11.67
CA ASN A 163 -5.00 -6.01 12.60
C ASN A 163 -3.54 -6.20 13.03
N GLY A 164 -2.60 -5.35 12.57
CA GLY A 164 -1.18 -5.51 12.87
C GLY A 164 -0.88 -5.79 14.34
N PRO A 165 -1.33 -4.97 15.30
CA PRO A 165 -1.09 -5.22 16.73
C PRO A 165 -1.75 -6.49 17.28
N MET A 166 -2.70 -7.08 16.54
CA MET A 166 -3.41 -8.31 16.92
C MET A 166 -2.74 -9.56 16.35
N GLU A 167 -2.01 -9.45 15.23
CA GLU A 167 -1.58 -10.59 14.44
C GLU A 167 -0.08 -10.60 14.14
N THR A 168 0.60 -9.45 14.22
CA THR A 168 1.99 -9.31 13.79
C THR A 168 2.86 -8.60 14.80
N LEU A 169 4.15 -8.90 14.73
CA LEU A 169 5.22 -8.19 15.40
C LEU A 169 6.39 -8.11 14.42
N ALA A 170 7.02 -6.97 14.32
CA ALA A 170 8.21 -6.79 13.50
C ALA A 170 9.47 -6.62 14.36
N VAL A 171 10.62 -6.93 13.78
CA VAL A 171 11.92 -6.73 14.42
C VAL A 171 12.75 -5.83 13.54
N ARG A 172 13.26 -4.75 14.10
CA ARG A 172 14.19 -3.82 13.43
C ARG A 172 15.57 -4.47 13.26
N ALA A 173 16.38 -3.92 12.37
CA ALA A 173 17.73 -4.41 12.12
C ALA A 173 18.65 -4.40 13.37
N ASP A 174 18.38 -3.50 14.32
CA ASP A 174 19.06 -3.43 15.61
C ASP A 174 18.54 -4.41 16.68
N GLY A 175 17.55 -5.26 16.30
CA GLY A 175 16.96 -6.27 17.18
C GLY A 175 15.81 -5.78 18.07
N ILE A 176 15.36 -4.54 17.92
CA ILE A 176 14.19 -4.03 18.65
C ILE A 176 12.90 -4.57 18.06
N MET A 177 12.03 -5.10 18.91
CA MET A 177 10.67 -5.52 18.58
C MET A 177 9.74 -4.31 18.54
N VAL A 178 8.90 -4.22 17.49
CA VAL A 178 7.96 -3.12 17.26
C VAL A 178 6.60 -3.69 16.81
N PRO A 179 5.47 -2.98 16.99
CA PRO A 179 4.15 -3.49 16.60
C PRO A 179 4.04 -3.79 15.09
N CYS A 180 4.70 -2.96 14.29
CA CYS A 180 4.78 -3.13 12.84
C CYS A 180 5.96 -2.31 12.32
N GLY A 181 6.51 -2.67 11.15
CA GLY A 181 7.66 -1.95 10.57
C GLY A 181 7.43 -0.45 10.34
N GLN A 182 6.18 -0.03 10.23
CA GLN A 182 5.80 1.37 10.06
C GLN A 182 5.59 2.13 11.39
N MET A 183 5.54 1.44 12.51
CA MET A 183 5.45 2.00 13.87
C MET A 183 6.75 1.77 14.63
N SER A 184 7.87 2.04 13.99
CA SER A 184 9.22 1.80 14.50
C SER A 184 9.59 2.65 15.73
N HIS A 185 8.81 3.68 16.04
CA HIS A 185 8.96 4.53 17.22
C HIS A 185 8.41 3.88 18.50
N ILE A 186 7.61 2.81 18.40
CA ILE A 186 7.06 2.09 19.55
C ILE A 186 7.95 0.87 19.83
N GLU A 187 8.86 1.01 20.76
CA GLU A 187 9.77 -0.06 21.16
C GLU A 187 9.09 -0.98 22.19
N LEU A 188 8.97 -2.27 21.86
CA LEU A 188 8.31 -3.27 22.71
C LEU A 188 9.31 -4.10 23.51
N GLY A 189 10.57 -4.10 23.12
CA GLY A 189 11.60 -4.93 23.71
C GLY A 189 12.65 -5.34 22.66
N ARG A 190 13.51 -6.27 23.00
CA ARG A 190 14.64 -6.72 22.15
C ARG A 190 14.64 -8.24 22.03
N ILE A 191 14.80 -8.77 20.81
CA ILE A 191 15.02 -10.20 20.60
C ILE A 191 16.28 -10.68 21.33
N ASN A 192 16.31 -11.95 21.69
CA ASN A 192 17.39 -12.59 22.46
C ASN A 192 17.63 -12.01 23.87
N ARG A 193 16.82 -11.07 24.34
CA ARG A 193 16.85 -10.53 25.69
C ARG A 193 15.52 -10.69 26.40
N ASP A 194 14.45 -10.26 25.76
CA ASP A 194 13.11 -10.18 26.35
C ASP A 194 12.26 -11.37 25.94
N ASN A 195 11.37 -11.83 26.81
CA ASN A 195 10.47 -12.93 26.53
C ASN A 195 9.39 -12.51 25.54
N LEU A 196 9.36 -13.12 24.36
CA LEU A 196 8.42 -12.80 23.29
C LEU A 196 6.96 -12.94 23.72
N GLN A 197 6.63 -13.99 24.48
CA GLN A 197 5.26 -14.23 24.94
C GLN A 197 4.81 -13.13 25.91
N GLU A 198 5.67 -12.73 26.83
CA GLU A 198 5.39 -11.64 27.78
C GLU A 198 5.23 -10.31 27.04
N VAL A 199 6.15 -9.98 26.12
CA VAL A 199 6.03 -8.80 25.27
C VAL A 199 4.71 -8.81 24.50
N TRP A 200 4.35 -9.92 23.89
CA TRP A 200 3.13 -10.04 23.10
C TRP A 200 1.86 -9.89 23.91
N GLN A 201 1.82 -10.49 25.10
CA GLN A 201 0.62 -10.54 25.93
C GLN A 201 0.48 -9.36 26.86
N GLU A 202 1.59 -8.87 27.42
CA GLU A 202 1.56 -7.97 28.56
C GLU A 202 2.04 -6.54 28.27
N HIS A 203 2.74 -6.32 27.14
CA HIS A 203 3.30 -4.98 26.87
C HIS A 203 2.20 -3.93 26.76
N SER A 204 2.34 -2.84 27.54
CA SER A 204 1.33 -1.77 27.65
C SER A 204 0.98 -1.12 26.33
N GLU A 205 1.96 -0.88 25.46
CA GLU A 205 1.74 -0.28 24.15
C GLU A 205 0.97 -1.20 23.19
N LEU A 206 1.20 -2.51 23.22
CA LEU A 206 0.39 -3.46 22.44
C LEU A 206 -1.05 -3.50 22.96
N LYS A 207 -1.24 -3.50 24.30
CA LYS A 207 -2.58 -3.41 24.89
C LYS A 207 -3.28 -2.12 24.46
N ARG A 208 -2.61 -0.97 24.54
CA ARG A 208 -3.13 0.34 24.07
C ARG A 208 -3.53 0.32 22.61
N LEU A 209 -2.68 -0.26 21.74
CA LEU A 209 -2.98 -0.35 20.31
C LEU A 209 -4.14 -1.33 20.02
N ARG A 210 -4.28 -2.37 20.81
CA ARG A 210 -5.39 -3.33 20.70
C ARG A 210 -6.72 -2.74 21.14
N GLU A 211 -6.73 -1.87 22.13
CA GLU A 211 -7.94 -1.17 22.58
C GLU A 211 -8.53 -0.20 21.54
N ARG A 212 -7.75 0.20 20.51
CA ARG A 212 -8.23 1.13 19.48
C ARG A 212 -9.49 0.65 18.75
N HIS A 213 -9.71 -0.65 18.65
CA HIS A 213 -10.91 -1.20 18.01
C HIS A 213 -12.23 -0.92 18.78
N ARG A 214 -12.14 -0.40 20.01
CA ARG A 214 -13.27 0.06 20.81
C ARG A 214 -13.55 1.55 20.66
N ILE A 215 -12.68 2.30 20.01
CA ILE A 215 -12.81 3.74 19.81
C ILE A 215 -13.73 3.99 18.62
N SER A 216 -14.88 4.59 18.87
CA SER A 216 -15.83 4.94 17.80
C SER A 216 -15.30 6.09 16.94
N LEU A 217 -15.52 6.00 15.63
CA LEU A 217 -15.19 7.11 14.72
C LEU A 217 -16.02 8.37 15.00
N SER A 218 -17.19 8.24 15.62
CA SER A 218 -18.01 9.38 16.04
C SER A 218 -17.38 10.25 17.14
N GLU A 219 -16.36 9.76 17.83
CA GLU A 219 -15.62 10.53 18.83
C GLU A 219 -14.67 11.57 18.20
N PHE A 220 -14.44 11.48 16.90
CA PHE A 220 -13.51 12.37 16.20
C PHE A 220 -14.23 13.47 15.42
N GLU A 221 -13.94 14.73 15.75
CA GLU A 221 -14.42 15.89 14.99
C GLU A 221 -14.12 15.75 13.49
N PHE A 222 -12.97 15.17 13.16
CA PHE A 222 -12.57 14.83 11.80
C PHE A 222 -13.61 14.00 11.02
N CYS A 223 -14.41 13.17 11.71
CA CYS A 223 -15.42 12.30 11.12
C CYS A 223 -16.84 12.87 11.20
N HIS A 224 -17.05 14.00 11.86
CA HIS A 224 -18.39 14.55 11.99
C HIS A 224 -19.03 14.87 10.63
N GLY A 225 -20.30 14.50 10.47
CA GLY A 225 -21.05 14.69 9.23
C GLY A 225 -20.57 13.85 8.04
N CYS A 226 -19.77 12.81 8.29
CA CYS A 226 -19.37 11.88 7.25
C CYS A 226 -20.45 10.80 7.06
N GLU A 227 -21.03 10.72 5.86
CA GLU A 227 -22.04 9.73 5.52
C GLU A 227 -21.52 8.27 5.50
N TYR A 228 -20.19 8.12 5.33
CA TYR A 228 -19.52 6.81 5.31
C TYR A 228 -19.06 6.32 6.70
N ILE A 229 -19.38 7.05 7.77
CA ILE A 229 -18.79 6.79 9.09
C ILE A 229 -19.06 5.36 9.57
N ASP A 230 -20.27 4.87 9.39
CA ASP A 230 -20.72 3.55 9.83
C ASP A 230 -20.11 2.39 9.01
N TYR A 231 -19.56 2.71 7.85
CA TYR A 231 -18.91 1.74 6.96
C TYR A 231 -17.38 1.83 6.98
N CYS A 232 -16.81 2.81 7.68
CA CYS A 232 -15.38 3.10 7.73
C CYS A 232 -14.69 2.35 8.87
N THR A 233 -13.38 2.09 8.70
CA THR A 233 -12.53 1.44 9.71
C THR A 233 -11.50 2.38 10.34
N GLY A 234 -11.47 3.66 9.94
CA GLY A 234 -10.48 4.63 10.39
C GLY A 234 -9.07 4.41 9.85
N ASN A 235 -8.83 3.34 9.09
CA ASN A 235 -7.60 3.05 8.35
C ASN A 235 -6.33 2.83 9.21
N CYS A 236 -5.16 3.04 8.63
CA CYS A 236 -3.86 2.66 9.19
C CYS A 236 -3.41 3.57 10.33
N PRO A 237 -3.13 3.03 11.56
CA PRO A 237 -2.63 3.82 12.68
C PRO A 237 -1.24 4.44 12.43
N ALA A 238 -0.39 3.76 11.66
CA ALA A 238 0.93 4.28 11.34
C ALA A 238 0.86 5.51 10.42
N LEU A 239 -0.06 5.53 9.45
CA LEU A 239 -0.32 6.72 8.64
C LEU A 239 -0.93 7.86 9.47
N ALA A 240 -1.88 7.55 10.35
CA ALA A 240 -2.44 8.53 11.27
C ALA A 240 -1.34 9.17 12.13
N TYR A 241 -0.45 8.36 12.71
CA TYR A 241 0.69 8.86 13.47
C TYR A 241 1.62 9.74 12.63
N THR A 242 1.97 9.29 11.42
CA THR A 242 2.91 10.03 10.58
C THR A 242 2.39 11.41 10.19
N ILE A 243 1.08 11.54 9.96
CA ILE A 243 0.44 12.79 9.53
C ILE A 243 0.04 13.65 10.73
N LEU A 244 -0.49 13.03 11.80
CA LEU A 244 -1.13 13.74 12.92
C LEU A 244 -0.40 13.59 14.25
N GLY A 245 0.62 12.73 14.35
CA GLY A 245 1.30 12.42 15.61
C GLY A 245 0.48 11.51 16.55
N LYS A 246 -0.58 10.85 16.07
CA LYS A 246 -1.50 10.06 16.88
C LYS A 246 -1.86 8.76 16.18
N GLU A 247 -1.58 7.60 16.81
CA GLU A 247 -1.94 6.28 16.26
C GLU A 247 -3.44 5.99 16.40
N ASN A 248 -4.02 6.39 17.54
CA ASN A 248 -5.45 6.21 17.82
C ASN A 248 -6.25 7.38 17.25
N HIS A 249 -6.20 7.53 15.93
CA HIS A 249 -6.93 8.52 15.16
C HIS A 249 -7.23 7.96 13.77
N PRO A 250 -8.34 8.35 13.11
CA PRO A 250 -8.57 8.06 11.69
C PRO A 250 -7.47 8.64 10.81
N SER A 251 -7.00 7.85 9.84
CA SER A 251 -5.96 8.33 8.91
C SER A 251 -6.55 9.24 7.84
N PRO A 252 -6.03 10.47 7.67
CA PRO A 252 -6.52 11.38 6.64
C PRO A 252 -6.21 10.94 5.21
N ASP A 253 -5.12 10.21 5.00
CA ASP A 253 -4.66 9.82 3.66
C ASP A 253 -5.61 8.83 2.97
N ALA A 254 -6.11 7.84 3.71
CA ALA A 254 -7.03 6.83 3.18
C ALA A 254 -8.51 7.13 3.54
N CYS A 255 -8.89 8.40 3.58
CA CYS A 255 -10.25 8.85 3.88
C CYS A 255 -11.05 9.05 2.59
N LEU A 256 -12.10 8.25 2.37
CA LEU A 256 -12.97 8.35 1.19
C LEU A 256 -13.57 9.76 1.03
N LYS A 257 -14.16 10.33 2.10
CA LYS A 257 -14.71 11.70 2.08
C LYS A 257 -13.69 12.71 1.57
N ARG A 258 -12.47 12.71 2.10
CA ARG A 258 -11.41 13.63 1.67
C ARG A 258 -10.91 13.38 0.26
N PHE A 259 -10.87 12.12 -0.14
CA PHE A 259 -10.54 11.78 -1.52
C PHE A 259 -11.55 12.38 -2.51
N LEU A 260 -12.85 12.26 -2.23
CA LEU A 260 -13.92 12.84 -3.05
C LEU A 260 -13.89 14.38 -3.03
N GLU A 261 -13.69 14.98 -1.86
CA GLU A 261 -13.53 16.45 -1.71
C GLU A 261 -12.32 17.00 -2.47
N ALA A 262 -11.27 16.20 -2.63
CA ALA A 262 -10.08 16.54 -3.43
C ALA A 262 -10.27 16.32 -4.95
N GLY A 263 -11.48 16.01 -5.41
CA GLY A 263 -11.80 15.77 -6.82
C GLY A 263 -11.55 14.33 -7.29
N GLY A 264 -11.26 13.42 -6.37
CA GLY A 264 -11.17 11.99 -6.67
C GLY A 264 -12.53 11.42 -7.08
N ARG A 265 -12.52 10.33 -7.82
CA ARG A 265 -13.72 9.62 -8.26
C ARG A 265 -13.57 8.14 -7.99
N LEU A 266 -14.64 7.52 -7.52
CA LEU A 266 -14.68 6.07 -7.44
C LEU A 266 -14.77 5.49 -8.86
N PRO A 267 -14.07 4.37 -9.12
CA PRO A 267 -14.23 3.64 -10.36
C PRO A 267 -15.68 3.28 -10.60
N GLU A 268 -16.15 3.36 -11.85
CA GLU A 268 -17.43 2.78 -12.19
C GLU A 268 -17.40 1.29 -11.80
N ALA A 269 -18.47 0.84 -11.10
CA ALA A 269 -18.55 -0.56 -10.71
C ALA A 269 -18.38 -1.41 -11.98
N VAL A 270 -17.25 -2.08 -12.09
CA VAL A 270 -16.92 -2.88 -13.27
C VAL A 270 -17.89 -4.06 -13.27
N ARG A 271 -19.00 -3.95 -14.05
CA ARG A 271 -20.05 -4.97 -14.25
C ARG A 271 -19.50 -6.28 -14.80
#